data_686b634cd7b451c8ddcade177db340d3
#
_entry.id   686b634cd7b451c8ddcade177db340d3
#
_cell.length_a   1.000
_cell.length_b   1.000
_cell.length_c   1.000
_cell.angle_alpha   90.00
_cell.angle_beta   90.00
_cell.angle_gamma   90.00
#
_symmetry.space_group_name_H-M   'P 1'
#
loop_
_entity.id
_entity.type
_entity.pdbx_description
1 polymer ?
#
loop_
_entity_poly.entity_id
_entity_poly.type
_entity_poly.pdbx_seq_one_letter_code
_entity_poly.pdbx_strand_id
1 'polypeptide(L)' 'MAVKIRLRRMGAKKAAFSRVVVADSRDGRFIEEIGYYNSDAQPDEIKINEEKATKWIANGAQPTDVVKRLFNTVGINK' A
#
# COMPACT_ATOMS: atom_id res chain seq x y z
N MET A 1 4.31 -10.60 -15.51
CA MET A 1 3.19 -10.49 -14.59
C MET A 1 3.02 -9.06 -14.13
N ALA A 2 1.85 -8.51 -14.29
CA ALA A 2 1.61 -7.12 -13.93
C ALA A 2 1.05 -7.06 -12.51
N VAL A 3 1.86 -6.55 -11.60
CA VAL A 3 1.50 -6.49 -10.19
C VAL A 3 1.60 -5.04 -9.73
N LYS A 4 0.62 -4.60 -8.97
CA LYS A 4 0.60 -3.23 -8.46
C LYS A 4 0.42 -3.22 -6.95
N ILE A 5 1.01 -2.21 -6.33
CA ILE A 5 0.82 -1.96 -4.91
C ILE A 5 -0.15 -0.80 -4.80
N ARG A 6 -1.27 -1.02 -4.14
CA ARG A 6 -2.33 -0.02 -4.10
C ARG A 6 -2.98 0.05 -2.73
N LEU A 7 -3.73 1.11 -2.50
CA LEU A 7 -4.53 1.23 -1.30
C LEU A 7 -5.89 0.61 -1.54
N ARG A 8 -6.34 -0.14 -0.56
CA ARG A 8 -7.68 -0.71 -0.58
C ARG A 8 -8.45 -0.19 0.62
N ARG A 9 -9.52 0.50 0.35
CA ARG A 9 -10.32 1.05 1.41
C ARG A 9 -11.05 -0.05 2.16
N MET A 10 -10.99 0.04 3.47
CA MET A 10 -11.58 -1.00 4.31
C MET A 10 -12.55 -0.39 5.28
N GLY A 11 -13.51 -1.19 5.70
CA GLY A 11 -14.33 -0.86 6.83
C GLY A 11 -15.59 -0.08 6.52
N ALA A 12 -16.12 0.54 7.54
CA ALA A 12 -17.41 1.18 7.49
C ALA A 12 -17.32 2.51 6.77
N LYS A 13 -18.46 3.10 6.56
CA LYS A 13 -18.60 4.31 5.78
C LYS A 13 -17.73 5.46 6.23
N LYS A 14 -17.45 5.59 7.49
CA LYS A 14 -16.68 6.72 7.99
C LYS A 14 -15.24 6.40 8.22
N ALA A 15 -14.84 5.19 7.90
CA ALA A 15 -13.47 4.78 8.15
C ALA A 15 -12.53 5.40 7.12
N ALA A 16 -11.53 6.11 7.61
CA ALA A 16 -10.47 6.61 6.76
C ALA A 16 -9.30 5.64 6.79
N PHE A 17 -9.61 4.38 6.92
CA PHE A 17 -8.63 3.31 7.07
C PHE A 17 -8.48 2.58 5.74
N SER A 18 -7.26 2.47 5.28
CA SER A 18 -6.96 1.75 4.05
C SER A 18 -5.81 0.79 4.27
N ARG A 19 -5.79 -0.29 3.54
CA ARG A 19 -4.69 -1.22 3.59
C ARG A 19 -3.85 -1.08 2.34
N VAL A 20 -2.54 -1.21 2.51
CA VAL A 20 -1.63 -1.22 1.38
C VAL A 20 -1.49 -2.66 0.94
N VAL A 21 -1.95 -2.95 -0.24
CA VAL A 21 -2.00 -4.34 -0.72
C VAL A 21 -1.31 -4.48 -2.05
N VAL A 22 -0.83 -5.68 -2.29
CA VAL A 22 -0.27 -6.06 -3.58
C VAL A 22 -1.34 -6.80 -4.33
N ALA A 23 -1.63 -6.38 -5.54
CA ALA A 23 -2.70 -6.98 -6.32
C ALA A 23 -2.29 -7.13 -7.78
N ASP A 24 -2.86 -8.14 -8.42
CA ASP A 24 -2.65 -8.34 -9.86
C ASP A 24 -3.41 -7.25 -10.59
N SER A 25 -2.72 -6.50 -11.45
CA SER A 25 -3.33 -5.38 -12.15
C SER A 25 -4.31 -5.82 -13.24
N ARG A 26 -4.28 -7.09 -13.61
CA ARG A 26 -5.13 -7.57 -14.68
C ARG A 26 -6.54 -7.88 -14.18
N ASP A 27 -6.66 -8.59 -13.08
CA ASP A 27 -7.98 -8.94 -12.57
C ASP A 27 -8.22 -8.38 -11.17
N GLY A 28 -7.28 -7.61 -10.63
CA GLY A 28 -7.45 -6.99 -9.32
C GLY A 28 -7.36 -7.95 -8.16
N ARG A 29 -6.89 -9.15 -8.41
CA ARG A 29 -6.84 -10.17 -7.36
C ARG A 29 -5.84 -9.79 -6.27
N PHE A 30 -6.31 -9.87 -5.04
CA PHE A 30 -5.48 -9.61 -3.88
C PHE A 30 -4.39 -10.69 -3.75
N ILE A 31 -3.15 -10.24 -3.59
CA ILE A 31 -2.03 -11.16 -3.41
C ILE A 31 -1.55 -11.13 -1.97
N GLU A 32 -1.24 -9.94 -1.45
CA GLU A 32 -0.68 -9.84 -0.12
C GLU A 32 -0.91 -8.44 0.44
N GLU A 33 -1.11 -8.37 1.74
CA GLU A 33 -1.22 -7.09 2.44
C GLU A 33 0.13 -6.75 3.04
N ILE A 34 0.63 -5.53 2.79
CA ILE A 34 1.95 -5.15 3.27
C ILE A 34 1.92 -3.97 4.23
N GLY A 35 0.74 -3.45 4.55
CA GLY A 35 0.66 -2.36 5.50
C GLY A 35 -0.73 -1.75 5.54
N TYR A 36 -0.82 -0.62 6.26
CA TYR A 36 -2.09 0.10 6.33
C TYR A 36 -1.85 1.59 6.49
N TYR A 37 -2.88 2.36 6.23
CA TYR A 37 -2.85 3.81 6.36
C TYR A 37 -4.15 4.26 7.02
N ASN A 38 -4.03 5.03 8.09
CA ASN A 38 -5.18 5.54 8.80
C ASN A 38 -5.08 7.06 8.82
N SER A 39 -5.89 7.72 8.01
CA SER A 39 -5.84 9.17 7.92
C SER A 39 -6.65 9.87 9.02
N ASP A 40 -7.42 9.11 9.79
CA ASP A 40 -8.15 9.69 10.92
C ASP A 40 -7.28 9.87 12.15
N ALA A 41 -6.15 9.20 12.18
CA ALA A 41 -5.23 9.35 13.30
C ALA A 41 -4.55 10.71 13.24
N GLN A 42 -4.12 11.21 14.38
CA GLN A 42 -3.42 12.48 14.43
C GLN A 42 -2.17 12.33 15.26
N PRO A 43 -0.99 12.30 14.58
CA PRO A 43 -0.80 12.45 13.13
C PRO A 43 -1.29 11.20 12.38
N ASP A 44 -1.38 11.34 11.07
CA ASP A 44 -1.77 10.21 10.23
C ASP A 44 -0.91 9.00 10.56
N GLU A 45 -1.53 7.86 10.64
CA GLU A 45 -0.83 6.63 10.98
C GLU A 45 -0.57 5.82 9.73
N ILE A 46 0.71 5.56 9.46
CA ILE A 46 1.12 4.76 8.31
C ILE A 46 2.01 3.66 8.81
N LYS A 47 1.68 2.43 8.46
CA LYS A 47 2.48 1.29 8.84
C LYS A 47 2.71 0.43 7.61
N ILE A 48 3.95 0.24 7.23
CA ILE A 48 4.28 -0.55 6.05
C ILE A 48 5.41 -1.49 6.39
N ASN A 49 5.27 -2.74 5.99
CA ASN A 49 6.32 -3.72 6.16
C ASN A 49 7.38 -3.43 5.10
N GLU A 50 8.48 -2.82 5.50
CA GLU A 50 9.51 -2.41 4.57
C GLU A 50 10.11 -3.57 3.81
N GLU A 51 10.30 -4.68 4.49
CA GLU A 51 10.85 -5.87 3.84
C GLU A 51 10.00 -6.31 2.68
N LYS A 52 8.71 -6.44 2.92
CA LYS A 52 7.79 -6.89 1.88
C LYS A 52 7.66 -5.86 0.77
N ALA A 53 7.57 -4.59 1.13
CA ALA A 53 7.46 -3.52 0.14
C ALA A 53 8.68 -3.51 -0.76
N THR A 54 9.86 -3.56 -0.18
CA THR A 54 11.10 -3.55 -0.95
C THR A 54 11.17 -4.78 -1.85
N LYS A 55 10.81 -5.93 -1.31
CA LYS A 55 10.85 -7.17 -2.06
C LYS A 55 9.94 -7.11 -3.28
N TRP A 56 8.71 -6.61 -3.09
CA TRP A 56 7.78 -6.52 -4.21
C TRP A 56 8.23 -5.52 -5.26
N ILE A 57 8.76 -4.39 -4.81
CA ILE A 57 9.27 -3.39 -5.75
C ILE A 57 10.45 -3.96 -6.53
N ALA A 58 11.34 -4.67 -5.85
CA ALA A 58 12.48 -5.30 -6.52
C ALA A 58 12.03 -6.32 -7.55
N ASN A 59 10.86 -6.92 -7.34
CA ASN A 59 10.32 -7.90 -8.28
C ASN A 59 9.46 -7.27 -9.37
N GLY A 60 9.40 -5.94 -9.41
CA GLY A 60 8.71 -5.27 -10.51
C GLY A 60 7.32 -4.75 -10.17
N ALA A 61 6.87 -4.89 -8.94
CA ALA A 61 5.57 -4.34 -8.55
C ALA A 61 5.61 -2.83 -8.64
N GLN A 62 4.54 -2.23 -9.15
CA GLN A 62 4.48 -0.80 -9.34
C GLN A 62 3.51 -0.15 -8.36
N PRO A 63 4.00 0.74 -7.50
CA PRO A 63 3.11 1.45 -6.58
C PRO A 63 2.31 2.51 -7.31
N THR A 64 1.06 2.69 -6.88
CA THR A 64 0.25 3.80 -7.38
C THR A 64 0.81 5.10 -6.83
N ASP A 65 0.35 6.22 -7.39
CA ASP A 65 0.84 7.53 -6.96
C ASP A 65 0.65 7.75 -5.47
N VAL A 66 -0.50 7.36 -4.95
CA VAL A 66 -0.78 7.52 -3.53
C VAL A 66 0.17 6.67 -2.70
N VAL A 67 0.41 5.44 -3.12
CA VAL A 67 1.31 4.54 -2.40
C VAL A 67 2.73 5.06 -2.47
N LYS A 68 3.13 5.64 -3.60
CA LYS A 68 4.45 6.24 -3.70
C LYS A 68 4.65 7.33 -2.65
N ARG A 69 3.64 8.16 -2.46
CA ARG A 69 3.71 9.20 -1.44
C ARG A 69 3.85 8.60 -0.05
N LEU A 70 3.09 7.55 0.23
CA LEU A 70 3.18 6.91 1.53
C LEU A 70 4.56 6.30 1.75
N PHE A 71 5.11 5.69 0.71
CA PHE A 71 6.45 5.13 0.82
C PHE A 71 7.47 6.20 1.11
N ASN A 72 7.36 7.35 0.45
CA ASN A 72 8.27 8.45 0.72
C ASN A 72 8.14 8.95 2.15
N THR A 73 6.92 8.99 2.66
CA THR A 73 6.67 9.46 4.01
C THR A 73 7.34 8.57 5.05
N VAL A 74 7.35 7.27 4.82
CA VAL A 74 7.97 6.34 5.78
C VAL A 74 9.41 6.01 5.43
N GLY A 75 9.96 6.63 4.38
CA GLY A 75 11.36 6.47 4.04
C GLY A 75 11.68 5.32 3.12
N ILE A 76 10.70 4.73 2.49
CA ILE A 76 10.94 3.67 1.51
C ILE A 76 11.04 4.33 0.16
N ASN A 77 12.26 4.41 -0.35
CA ASN A 77 12.50 5.07 -1.61
C ASN A 77 12.82 4.08 -2.68
N LYS A 78 11.93 4.02 -3.61
CA LYS A 78 12.30 3.27 -4.79
C LYS A 78 11.32 3.39 -5.86
#